data_9ae41010d3cbd9b591154afc62564b4a
#
_entry.id   9ae41010d3cbd9b591154afc62564b4a
#
_cell.length_a   1.000
_cell.length_b   1.000
_cell.length_c   1.000
_cell.angle_alpha   90.00
_cell.angle_beta   90.00
_cell.angle_gamma   90.00
#
_symmetry.space_group_name_H-M   'P 1'
#
loop_
_entity.id
_entity.type
_entity.pdbx_description
1 polymer ?
#
loop_
_entity_poly.entity_id
_entity_poly.type
_entity_poly.pdbx_seq_one_letter_code
_entity_poly.pdbx_strand_id
1 'polypeptide(L)'
;MEAFIQKKPLEAHNPKKQLWLFALSVLLILLNILSNNIYPFLAPDAPVNGQIAVVAGWMPDKALAKTAERLAGSDYQLILTSGGELEYGSLFSEYPNYAELAKATLQIDGVDSAAVIAVPAQQTVKAGEIAASAVAVRTWLAENRPEVTRFDLFAPGPQARRARLIFHRTLGDSFEIGVISIPLENVPTRKWGRSGEGLRVVGGELLALLHDAVPF
;
A
#
# COMPACT_ATOMS: atom_id res chain seq x y z
N MET A 1 -60.69 -37.50 33.06
CA MET A 1 -59.82 -36.31 32.96
C MET A 1 -58.75 -36.68 31.95
N GLU A 2 -59.07 -36.51 30.66
CA GLU A 2 -58.11 -36.86 29.54
C GLU A 2 -57.37 -35.60 29.20
N ALA A 3 -56.03 -35.69 29.33
CA ALA A 3 -55.14 -34.58 28.98
C ALA A 3 -54.93 -34.63 27.45
N PHE A 4 -55.45 -33.66 26.73
CA PHE A 4 -55.20 -33.40 25.32
C PHE A 4 -53.73 -32.96 25.16
N ILE A 5 -52.86 -33.87 24.75
CA ILE A 5 -51.52 -33.55 24.32
C ILE A 5 -51.63 -32.96 22.91
N GLN A 6 -51.59 -31.66 22.79
CA GLN A 6 -51.53 -30.93 21.53
C GLN A 6 -50.14 -31.17 20.89
N LYS A 7 -50.05 -32.10 19.93
CA LYS A 7 -48.85 -32.30 19.10
C LYS A 7 -48.65 -31.03 18.27
N LYS A 8 -47.60 -30.29 18.58
CA LYS A 8 -47.12 -29.18 17.74
C LYS A 8 -46.89 -29.70 16.33
N PRO A 9 -47.43 -29.06 15.26
CA PRO A 9 -47.22 -29.54 13.91
C PRO A 9 -45.71 -29.46 13.59
N LEU A 10 -45.16 -30.56 13.10
CA LEU A 10 -43.82 -30.61 12.54
C LEU A 10 -43.76 -29.58 11.40
N GLU A 11 -42.93 -28.55 11.54
CA GLU A 11 -42.71 -27.57 10.49
C GLU A 11 -42.34 -28.29 9.20
N ALA A 12 -43.14 -28.10 8.16
CA ALA A 12 -42.94 -28.74 6.87
C ALA A 12 -41.56 -28.40 6.32
N HIS A 13 -40.73 -29.40 6.18
CA HIS A 13 -39.38 -29.33 5.62
C HIS A 13 -39.44 -28.73 4.21
N ASN A 14 -39.07 -27.44 4.06
CA ASN A 14 -39.06 -26.76 2.77
C ASN A 14 -37.62 -26.79 2.20
N PRO A 15 -37.32 -27.71 1.26
CA PRO A 15 -35.98 -27.89 0.72
C PRO A 15 -35.44 -26.63 0.00
N LYS A 16 -36.33 -25.82 -0.55
CA LYS A 16 -35.93 -24.53 -1.19
C LYS A 16 -35.41 -23.55 -0.15
N LYS A 17 -36.06 -23.44 1.03
CA LYS A 17 -35.55 -22.57 2.12
C LYS A 17 -34.18 -23.01 2.60
N GLN A 18 -33.95 -24.30 2.74
CA GLN A 18 -32.64 -24.81 3.17
C GLN A 18 -31.55 -24.56 2.14
N LEU A 19 -31.86 -24.74 0.85
CA LEU A 19 -30.92 -24.43 -0.23
C LEU A 19 -30.54 -22.95 -0.22
N TRP A 20 -31.51 -22.05 -0.02
CA TRP A 20 -31.24 -20.60 0.07
C TRP A 20 -30.42 -20.23 1.30
N LEU A 21 -30.70 -20.83 2.46
CA LEU A 21 -29.91 -20.62 3.68
C LEU A 21 -28.49 -21.13 3.53
N PHE A 22 -28.32 -22.30 2.88
CA PHE A 22 -27.00 -22.84 2.59
C PHE A 22 -26.23 -21.92 1.62
N ALA A 23 -26.85 -21.50 0.52
CA ALA A 23 -26.23 -20.58 -0.43
C ALA A 23 -25.84 -19.25 0.22
N LEU A 24 -26.70 -18.68 1.06
CA LEU A 24 -26.41 -17.47 1.84
C LEU A 24 -25.23 -17.67 2.79
N SER A 25 -25.19 -18.82 3.49
CA SER A 25 -24.08 -19.14 4.41
C SER A 25 -22.75 -19.26 3.66
N VAL A 26 -22.74 -19.93 2.52
CA VAL A 26 -21.55 -20.04 1.66
C VAL A 26 -21.11 -18.66 1.18
N LEU A 27 -22.05 -17.81 0.71
CA LEU A 27 -21.76 -16.45 0.28
C LEU A 27 -21.14 -15.62 1.41
N LEU A 28 -21.69 -15.68 2.63
CA LEU A 28 -21.15 -14.96 3.79
C LEU A 28 -19.75 -15.43 4.17
N ILE A 29 -19.49 -16.74 4.09
CA ILE A 29 -18.15 -17.30 4.31
C ILE A 29 -17.17 -16.80 3.25
N LEU A 30 -17.56 -16.82 1.97
CA LEU A 30 -16.72 -16.32 0.88
C LEU A 30 -16.42 -14.81 1.02
N LEU A 31 -17.43 -14.01 1.36
CA LEU A 31 -17.25 -12.58 1.63
C LEU A 31 -16.33 -12.33 2.82
N ASN A 32 -16.44 -13.16 3.87
CA ASN A 32 -15.54 -13.05 5.02
C ASN A 32 -14.09 -13.40 4.65
N ILE A 33 -13.88 -14.49 3.91
CA ILE A 33 -12.56 -14.89 3.42
C ILE A 33 -11.97 -13.80 2.53
N LEU A 34 -12.74 -13.29 1.58
CA LEU A 34 -12.30 -12.23 0.67
C LEU A 34 -11.92 -10.96 1.44
N SER A 35 -12.80 -10.50 2.35
CA SER A 35 -12.54 -9.33 3.17
C SER A 35 -11.25 -9.43 3.99
N ASN A 36 -10.96 -10.60 4.56
CA ASN A 36 -9.74 -10.81 5.35
C ASN A 36 -8.47 -10.87 4.49
N ASN A 37 -8.58 -11.20 3.20
CA ASN A 37 -7.43 -11.33 2.30
C ASN A 37 -7.17 -10.08 1.44
N ILE A 38 -8.11 -9.14 1.32
CA ILE A 38 -7.93 -7.93 0.50
C ILE A 38 -6.77 -7.08 1.03
N TYR A 39 -6.70 -6.82 2.33
CA TYR A 39 -5.61 -5.99 2.88
C TYR A 39 -4.23 -6.62 2.65
N PRO A 40 -3.94 -7.88 3.01
CA PRO A 40 -2.66 -8.52 2.71
C PRO A 40 -2.36 -8.59 1.20
N PHE A 41 -3.38 -8.75 0.37
CA PHE A 41 -3.21 -8.71 -1.08
C PHE A 41 -2.72 -7.34 -1.56
N LEU A 42 -3.28 -6.24 -1.04
CA LEU A 42 -2.92 -4.88 -1.43
C LEU A 42 -1.61 -4.40 -0.79
N ALA A 43 -1.28 -4.93 0.38
CA ALA A 43 -0.14 -4.56 1.21
C ALA A 43 0.91 -5.70 1.30
N PRO A 44 1.54 -6.11 0.18
CA PRO A 44 2.54 -7.16 0.20
C PRO A 44 3.83 -6.70 0.91
N ASP A 45 4.50 -7.65 1.56
CA ASP A 45 5.86 -7.51 2.07
C ASP A 45 6.71 -8.56 1.35
N ALA A 46 7.33 -8.14 0.25
CA ALA A 46 8.07 -9.02 -0.67
C ALA A 46 9.34 -8.31 -1.17
N PRO A 47 10.33 -8.10 -0.29
CA PRO A 47 11.59 -7.48 -0.67
C PRO A 47 12.39 -8.39 -1.61
N VAL A 48 13.19 -7.78 -2.47
CA VAL A 48 14.20 -8.45 -3.32
C VAL A 48 15.61 -8.32 -2.74
N ASN A 49 15.73 -7.68 -1.58
CA ASN A 49 16.98 -7.42 -0.88
C ASN A 49 18.02 -6.74 -1.81
N GLY A 50 17.58 -5.68 -2.46
CA GLY A 50 18.43 -4.79 -3.25
C GLY A 50 19.34 -3.96 -2.31
N GLN A 51 20.35 -3.30 -2.88
CA GLN A 51 21.24 -2.41 -2.13
C GLN A 51 20.60 -1.00 -1.93
N ILE A 52 19.53 -0.70 -2.64
CA ILE A 52 18.85 0.59 -2.61
C ILE A 52 17.43 0.40 -2.08
N ALA A 53 17.05 1.26 -1.15
CA ALA A 53 15.67 1.47 -0.73
C ALA A 53 15.09 2.72 -1.42
N VAL A 54 13.91 2.62 -1.99
CA VAL A 54 13.14 3.77 -2.49
C VAL A 54 11.97 3.97 -1.54
N VAL A 55 11.85 5.16 -0.95
CA VAL A 55 10.81 5.50 0.03
C VAL A 55 9.82 6.47 -0.58
N ALA A 56 8.53 6.12 -0.54
CA ALA A 56 7.43 6.98 -0.94
C ALA A 56 7.34 8.18 0.00
N GLY A 57 7.72 9.36 -0.46
CA GLY A 57 7.83 10.57 0.36
C GLY A 57 6.49 11.12 0.85
N TRP A 58 5.39 10.80 0.19
CA TRP A 58 4.03 11.19 0.58
C TRP A 58 3.43 10.34 1.73
N MET A 59 4.22 9.48 2.35
CA MET A 59 3.79 8.74 3.54
C MET A 59 3.57 9.70 4.72
N PRO A 60 2.55 9.46 5.57
CA PRO A 60 2.39 10.18 6.83
C PRO A 60 3.61 10.00 7.74
N ASP A 61 3.90 10.98 8.61
CA ASP A 61 5.06 11.01 9.51
C ASP A 61 5.22 9.71 10.31
N LYS A 62 4.12 9.18 10.88
CA LYS A 62 4.15 7.92 11.62
C LYS A 62 4.49 6.70 10.76
N ALA A 63 4.20 6.74 9.47
CA ALA A 63 4.62 5.69 8.56
C ALA A 63 6.11 5.87 8.19
N LEU A 64 6.58 7.10 8.04
CA LEU A 64 8.00 7.40 7.85
C LEU A 64 8.83 6.97 9.08
N ALA A 65 8.36 7.20 10.30
CA ALA A 65 9.01 6.71 11.52
C ALA A 65 9.15 5.17 11.53
N LYS A 66 8.08 4.43 11.18
CA LYS A 66 8.16 2.96 11.01
C LYS A 66 9.10 2.54 9.87
N THR A 67 9.18 3.36 8.83
CA THR A 67 10.14 3.13 7.74
C THR A 67 11.57 3.28 8.25
N ALA A 68 11.86 4.32 9.05
CA ALA A 68 13.16 4.51 9.68
C ALA A 68 13.54 3.32 10.58
N GLU A 69 12.62 2.83 11.42
CA GLU A 69 12.84 1.62 12.23
C GLU A 69 13.20 0.40 11.38
N ARG A 70 12.51 0.23 10.24
CA ARG A 70 12.74 -0.90 9.31
C ARG A 70 14.08 -0.76 8.58
N LEU A 71 14.48 0.46 8.23
CA LEU A 71 15.75 0.78 7.59
C LEU A 71 16.94 0.58 8.55
N ALA A 72 16.79 0.92 9.82
CA ALA A 72 17.85 0.75 10.83
C ALA A 72 18.30 -0.71 11.02
N GLY A 73 17.45 -1.68 10.70
CA GLY A 73 17.78 -3.11 10.78
C GLY A 73 18.16 -3.74 9.43
N SER A 74 18.46 -2.92 8.41
CA SER A 74 18.70 -3.38 7.04
C SER A 74 20.09 -3.02 6.52
N ASP A 75 20.53 -3.69 5.44
CA ASP A 75 21.84 -3.48 4.82
C ASP A 75 21.76 -2.54 3.59
N TYR A 76 20.72 -1.66 3.49
CA TYR A 76 20.64 -0.71 2.39
C TYR A 76 21.78 0.30 2.45
N GLN A 77 22.49 0.40 1.33
CA GLN A 77 23.62 1.33 1.19
C GLN A 77 23.17 2.74 0.80
N LEU A 78 21.98 2.84 0.20
CA LEU A 78 21.43 4.08 -0.28
C LEU A 78 19.91 4.08 -0.15
N ILE A 79 19.36 5.20 0.27
CA ILE A 79 17.94 5.41 0.46
C ILE A 79 17.52 6.61 -0.40
N LEU A 80 16.62 6.39 -1.34
CA LEU A 80 16.05 7.43 -2.19
C LEU A 80 14.66 7.77 -1.67
N THR A 81 14.43 9.01 -1.24
CA THR A 81 13.08 9.49 -0.94
C THR A 81 12.52 10.19 -2.18
N SER A 82 11.33 9.79 -2.64
CA SER A 82 10.74 10.41 -3.83
C SER A 82 9.29 10.85 -3.59
N GLY A 83 8.94 12.01 -4.16
CA GLY A 83 7.60 12.59 -4.05
C GLY A 83 7.58 13.97 -4.71
N GLY A 84 6.38 14.38 -5.11
CA GLY A 84 6.10 15.65 -5.76
C GLY A 84 5.96 16.82 -4.80
N GLU A 85 5.42 17.94 -5.30
CA GLU A 85 5.12 19.12 -4.50
C GLU A 85 4.14 18.82 -3.37
N LEU A 86 4.24 19.56 -2.27
CA LEU A 86 3.32 19.43 -1.16
C LEU A 86 1.91 19.89 -1.55
N GLU A 87 0.91 19.01 -1.43
CA GLU A 87 -0.48 19.37 -1.72
C GLU A 87 -1.07 20.33 -0.68
N TYR A 88 -0.64 20.19 0.58
CA TYR A 88 -1.13 20.98 1.71
C TYR A 88 0.02 21.53 2.56
N GLY A 89 -0.16 22.73 3.08
CA GLY A 89 0.80 23.34 4.01
C GLY A 89 2.11 23.85 3.37
N SER A 90 2.21 23.83 2.05
CA SER A 90 3.42 24.27 1.33
C SER A 90 3.87 25.69 1.68
N LEU A 91 2.94 26.59 1.98
CA LEU A 91 3.24 27.99 2.38
C LEU A 91 3.91 28.09 3.76
N PHE A 92 3.80 27.08 4.61
CA PHE A 92 4.35 27.05 5.96
C PHE A 92 5.47 26.02 6.11
N SER A 93 5.77 25.26 5.07
CA SER A 93 6.82 24.25 5.07
C SER A 93 8.13 24.84 4.56
N GLU A 94 9.23 24.53 5.25
CA GLU A 94 10.59 24.81 4.78
C GLU A 94 11.00 23.91 3.62
N TYR A 95 10.23 22.82 3.39
CA TYR A 95 10.51 21.81 2.36
C TYR A 95 9.62 22.03 1.14
N PRO A 96 10.21 22.06 -0.07
CA PRO A 96 9.46 22.36 -1.30
C PRO A 96 8.61 21.20 -1.80
N ASN A 97 8.90 19.96 -1.37
CA ASN A 97 8.26 18.74 -1.87
C ASN A 97 8.32 17.60 -0.85
N TYR A 98 7.53 16.55 -1.10
CA TYR A 98 7.49 15.37 -0.25
C TYR A 98 8.81 14.60 -0.19
N ALA A 99 9.64 14.63 -1.24
CA ALA A 99 10.94 13.96 -1.23
C ALA A 99 11.88 14.58 -0.17
N GLU A 100 11.99 15.92 -0.16
CA GLU A 100 12.83 16.62 0.82
C GLU A 100 12.25 16.51 2.25
N LEU A 101 10.94 16.61 2.39
CA LEU A 101 10.28 16.46 3.68
C LEU A 101 10.51 15.06 4.26
N ALA A 102 10.33 14.02 3.46
CA ALA A 102 10.56 12.65 3.90
C ALA A 102 12.02 12.38 4.25
N LYS A 103 12.97 12.92 3.48
CA LYS A 103 14.39 12.86 3.81
C LYS A 103 14.65 13.45 5.20
N ALA A 104 14.17 14.67 5.45
CA ALA A 104 14.35 15.33 6.74
C ALA A 104 13.69 14.55 7.87
N THR A 105 12.50 14.00 7.67
CA THR A 105 11.79 13.17 8.66
C THR A 105 12.60 11.92 8.99
N LEU A 106 13.09 11.18 7.99
CA LEU A 106 13.91 9.98 8.21
C LEU A 106 15.21 10.30 8.98
N GLN A 107 15.83 11.45 8.71
CA GLN A 107 17.02 11.90 9.41
C GLN A 107 16.72 12.24 10.89
N ILE A 108 15.59 12.87 11.18
CA ILE A 108 15.12 13.13 12.54
C ILE A 108 14.88 11.80 13.29
N ASP A 109 14.35 10.79 12.57
CA ASP A 109 14.09 9.45 13.10
C ASP A 109 15.35 8.55 13.16
N GLY A 110 16.55 9.13 12.92
CA GLY A 110 17.84 8.49 13.17
C GLY A 110 18.46 7.77 11.97
N VAL A 111 17.91 7.92 10.76
CA VAL A 111 18.56 7.39 9.54
C VAL A 111 19.76 8.27 9.19
N ASP A 112 20.89 7.63 8.84
CA ASP A 112 22.12 8.34 8.48
C ASP A 112 21.89 9.31 7.30
N SER A 113 22.19 10.57 7.52
CA SER A 113 22.02 11.62 6.53
C SER A 113 22.84 11.41 5.26
N ALA A 114 23.98 10.76 5.36
CA ALA A 114 24.83 10.43 4.21
C ALA A 114 24.23 9.34 3.30
N ALA A 115 23.36 8.51 3.85
CA ALA A 115 22.70 7.43 3.11
C ALA A 115 21.40 7.87 2.41
N VAL A 116 20.82 9.06 2.73
CA VAL A 116 19.50 9.49 2.22
C VAL A 116 19.66 10.59 1.17
N ILE A 117 19.12 10.34 -0.01
CA ILE A 117 19.06 11.31 -1.11
C ILE A 117 17.60 11.58 -1.48
N ALA A 118 17.21 12.86 -1.52
CA ALA A 118 15.92 13.26 -2.05
C ALA A 118 15.95 13.27 -3.59
N VAL A 119 14.92 12.66 -4.19
CA VAL A 119 14.69 12.59 -5.63
C VAL A 119 13.30 13.17 -5.93
N PRO A 120 13.19 14.51 -6.03
CA PRO A 120 11.92 15.18 -6.25
C PRO A 120 11.27 14.76 -7.57
N ALA A 121 9.97 14.46 -7.52
CA ALA A 121 9.18 14.20 -8.72
C ALA A 121 8.65 15.51 -9.31
N GLN A 122 8.78 15.68 -10.62
CA GLN A 122 8.22 16.85 -11.32
C GLN A 122 6.74 16.65 -11.60
N GLN A 123 5.90 17.63 -11.28
CA GLN A 123 4.43 17.58 -11.47
C GLN A 123 3.95 17.58 -12.93
N THR A 124 4.84 17.64 -13.90
CA THR A 124 4.48 17.63 -15.34
C THR A 124 3.90 16.31 -15.84
N VAL A 125 3.92 15.26 -15.00
CA VAL A 125 3.40 13.95 -15.37
C VAL A 125 1.92 13.86 -15.01
N LYS A 126 1.03 13.86 -16.01
CA LYS A 126 -0.43 13.68 -15.85
C LYS A 126 -0.85 12.35 -15.21
N ALA A 127 0.09 11.47 -14.95
CA ALA A 127 -0.15 10.09 -14.49
C ALA A 127 -0.23 9.92 -12.95
N GLY A 128 -0.25 11.02 -12.19
CA GLY A 128 -0.32 10.98 -10.73
C GLY A 128 1.05 10.82 -10.05
N GLU A 129 1.06 11.00 -8.72
CA GLU A 129 2.28 11.13 -7.90
C GLU A 129 3.20 9.90 -7.96
N ILE A 130 2.61 8.69 -7.91
CA ILE A 130 3.39 7.44 -7.95
C ILE A 130 4.16 7.31 -9.26
N ALA A 131 3.52 7.62 -10.39
CA ALA A 131 4.16 7.53 -11.70
C ALA A 131 5.23 8.63 -11.89
N ALA A 132 4.96 9.84 -11.41
CA ALA A 132 5.94 10.93 -11.41
C ALA A 132 7.18 10.56 -10.59
N SER A 133 6.99 9.99 -9.40
CA SER A 133 8.06 9.48 -8.54
C SER A 133 8.84 8.35 -9.22
N ALA A 134 8.15 7.42 -9.87
CA ALA A 134 8.81 6.34 -10.60
C ALA A 134 9.68 6.85 -11.76
N VAL A 135 9.22 7.88 -12.49
CA VAL A 135 10.01 8.55 -13.55
C VAL A 135 11.25 9.22 -12.93
N ALA A 136 11.08 9.98 -11.84
CA ALA A 136 12.19 10.66 -11.18
C ALA A 136 13.25 9.67 -10.68
N VAL A 137 12.83 8.58 -10.03
CA VAL A 137 13.73 7.51 -9.57
C VAL A 137 14.45 6.85 -10.74
N ARG A 138 13.75 6.53 -11.84
CA ARG A 138 14.36 5.97 -13.05
C ARG A 138 15.44 6.86 -13.62
N THR A 139 15.13 8.16 -13.76
CA THR A 139 16.08 9.16 -14.29
C THR A 139 17.30 9.26 -13.38
N TRP A 140 17.07 9.38 -12.09
CA TRP A 140 18.16 9.48 -11.12
C TRP A 140 19.06 8.23 -11.14
N LEU A 141 18.48 7.01 -11.17
CA LEU A 141 19.26 5.77 -11.27
C LEU A 141 20.08 5.71 -12.54
N ALA A 142 19.51 6.09 -13.68
CA ALA A 142 20.22 6.08 -14.96
C ALA A 142 21.42 7.03 -14.98
N GLU A 143 21.33 8.17 -14.29
CA GLU A 143 22.39 9.17 -14.24
C GLU A 143 23.46 8.88 -13.18
N ASN A 144 23.10 8.28 -12.04
CA ASN A 144 23.96 8.17 -10.87
C ASN A 144 24.38 6.71 -10.55
N ARG A 145 23.55 5.74 -10.91
CA ARG A 145 23.74 4.32 -10.59
C ARG A 145 23.23 3.39 -11.72
N PRO A 146 23.76 3.51 -12.95
CA PRO A 146 23.27 2.75 -14.10
C PRO A 146 23.43 1.24 -13.96
N GLU A 147 24.28 0.79 -13.05
CA GLU A 147 24.47 -0.64 -12.74
C GLU A 147 23.35 -1.25 -11.89
N VAL A 148 22.52 -0.42 -11.26
CA VAL A 148 21.46 -0.89 -10.38
C VAL A 148 20.25 -1.36 -11.19
N THR A 149 19.92 -2.64 -11.03
CA THR A 149 18.76 -3.27 -11.68
C THR A 149 17.75 -3.81 -10.67
N ARG A 150 18.01 -3.68 -9.36
CA ARG A 150 17.12 -4.17 -8.30
C ARG A 150 17.10 -3.23 -7.10
N PHE A 151 15.91 -2.99 -6.55
CA PHE A 151 15.72 -2.19 -5.35
C PHE A 151 14.41 -2.55 -4.65
N ASP A 152 14.25 -2.11 -3.40
CA ASP A 152 13.05 -2.31 -2.61
C ASP A 152 12.29 -0.99 -2.44
N LEU A 153 10.98 -1.00 -2.77
CA LEU A 153 10.09 0.14 -2.65
C LEU A 153 9.33 0.08 -1.32
N PHE A 154 9.53 1.05 -0.46
CA PHE A 154 8.75 1.28 0.75
C PHE A 154 7.54 2.14 0.43
N ALA A 155 6.35 1.61 0.64
CA ALA A 155 5.11 2.28 0.27
C ALA A 155 4.02 2.14 1.35
N PRO A 156 3.06 3.09 1.44
CA PRO A 156 2.07 3.10 2.52
C PRO A 156 1.04 1.99 2.35
N GLY A 157 0.95 1.09 3.31
CA GLY A 157 -0.11 0.09 3.49
C GLY A 157 -0.71 -0.49 2.20
N PRO A 158 -2.03 -0.35 2.01
CA PRO A 158 -2.73 -0.93 0.85
C PRO A 158 -2.30 -0.38 -0.51
N GLN A 159 -1.59 0.76 -0.56
CA GLN A 159 -1.08 1.34 -1.80
C GLN A 159 0.13 0.57 -2.36
N ALA A 160 0.80 -0.26 -1.54
CA ALA A 160 2.09 -0.87 -1.87
C ALA A 160 2.05 -1.71 -3.16
N ARG A 161 1.00 -2.51 -3.37
CA ARG A 161 0.86 -3.31 -4.60
C ARG A 161 0.72 -2.43 -5.84
N ARG A 162 -0.10 -1.38 -5.76
CA ARG A 162 -0.31 -0.44 -6.86
C ARG A 162 0.95 0.37 -7.16
N ALA A 163 1.64 0.83 -6.12
CA ALA A 163 2.92 1.52 -6.28
C ALA A 163 3.95 0.64 -7.00
N ARG A 164 4.12 -0.62 -6.59
CA ARG A 164 5.00 -1.56 -7.28
C ARG A 164 4.61 -1.77 -8.75
N LEU A 165 3.31 -1.91 -9.04
CA LEU A 165 2.82 -2.08 -10.42
C LEU A 165 3.20 -0.89 -11.30
N ILE A 166 2.97 0.35 -10.80
CA ILE A 166 3.26 1.57 -11.55
C ILE A 166 4.78 1.75 -11.72
N PHE A 167 5.58 1.51 -10.68
CA PHE A 167 7.03 1.52 -10.79
C PHE A 167 7.54 0.52 -11.82
N HIS A 168 7.07 -0.72 -11.78
CA HIS A 168 7.46 -1.75 -12.74
C HIS A 168 7.11 -1.35 -14.19
N ARG A 169 5.92 -0.80 -14.43
CA ARG A 169 5.53 -0.30 -15.75
C ARG A 169 6.37 0.88 -16.23
N THR A 170 6.77 1.75 -15.30
CA THR A 170 7.56 2.95 -15.64
C THR A 170 9.02 2.63 -15.89
N LEU A 171 9.61 1.73 -15.09
CA LEU A 171 11.03 1.38 -15.19
C LEU A 171 11.28 0.28 -16.23
N GLY A 172 10.31 -0.59 -16.48
CA GLY A 172 10.38 -1.72 -17.41
C GLY A 172 10.94 -2.99 -16.78
N ASP A 173 10.97 -4.07 -17.58
CA ASP A 173 11.33 -5.43 -17.15
C ASP A 173 12.80 -5.61 -16.78
N SER A 174 13.65 -4.62 -17.08
CA SER A 174 15.06 -4.63 -16.69
C SER A 174 15.28 -4.42 -15.19
N PHE A 175 14.24 -3.99 -14.45
CA PHE A 175 14.31 -3.76 -13.01
C PHE A 175 13.52 -4.82 -12.22
N GLU A 176 14.20 -5.42 -11.24
CA GLU A 176 13.57 -6.25 -10.22
C GLU A 176 13.17 -5.36 -9.02
N ILE A 177 11.87 -5.17 -8.82
CA ILE A 177 11.34 -4.25 -7.80
C ILE A 177 10.68 -5.07 -6.70
N GLY A 178 11.31 -5.07 -5.52
CA GLY A 178 10.69 -5.53 -4.29
C GLY A 178 9.73 -4.48 -3.73
N VAL A 179 8.87 -4.88 -2.80
CA VAL A 179 7.98 -3.95 -2.12
C VAL A 179 7.83 -4.29 -0.65
N ILE A 180 7.89 -3.28 0.18
CA ILE A 180 7.72 -3.34 1.61
C ILE A 180 6.58 -2.42 1.98
N SER A 181 5.49 -3.02 2.45
CA SER A 181 4.30 -2.29 2.87
C SER A 181 4.47 -1.77 4.30
N ILE A 182 4.33 -0.47 4.48
CA ILE A 182 4.40 0.17 5.80
C ILE A 182 2.99 0.40 6.35
N PRO A 183 2.60 -0.25 7.45
CA PRO A 183 1.26 -0.12 8.00
C PRO A 183 0.91 1.32 8.40
N LEU A 184 -0.25 1.79 7.94
CA LEU A 184 -0.82 3.08 8.34
C LEU A 184 -1.49 2.95 9.71
N GLU A 185 -1.31 3.96 10.58
CA GLU A 185 -1.86 3.92 11.93
C GLU A 185 -3.39 3.87 11.97
N ASN A 186 -4.03 4.66 11.10
CA ASN A 186 -5.48 4.81 11.06
C ASN A 186 -6.20 3.73 10.24
N VAL A 187 -5.46 2.79 9.64
CA VAL A 187 -6.01 1.72 8.80
C VAL A 187 -5.70 0.37 9.43
N PRO A 188 -6.65 -0.25 10.15
CA PRO A 188 -6.43 -1.56 10.74
C PRO A 188 -6.11 -2.60 9.66
N THR A 189 -5.06 -3.38 9.85
CA THR A 189 -4.68 -4.47 8.94
C THR A 189 -5.70 -5.60 8.94
N ARG A 190 -6.36 -5.79 10.09
CA ARG A 190 -7.49 -6.73 10.25
C ARG A 190 -8.76 -5.95 10.51
N LYS A 191 -9.89 -6.47 10.02
CA LYS A 191 -11.22 -5.85 10.20
C LYS A 191 -11.31 -4.40 9.68
N TRP A 192 -10.49 -4.07 8.68
CA TRP A 192 -10.47 -2.75 8.04
C TRP A 192 -11.86 -2.29 7.59
N GLY A 193 -12.72 -3.22 7.16
CA GLY A 193 -14.10 -2.94 6.76
C GLY A 193 -15.04 -2.50 7.91
N ARG A 194 -14.56 -2.46 9.16
CA ARG A 194 -15.33 -1.99 10.32
C ARG A 194 -15.08 -0.52 10.66
N SER A 195 -14.14 0.13 9.99
CA SER A 195 -13.88 1.57 10.13
C SER A 195 -14.14 2.29 8.81
N GLY A 196 -14.71 3.50 8.88
CA GLY A 196 -14.93 4.32 7.69
C GLY A 196 -13.63 4.63 6.95
N GLU A 197 -12.55 4.89 7.68
CA GLU A 197 -11.24 5.14 7.12
C GLU A 197 -10.66 3.89 6.43
N GLY A 198 -10.78 2.72 7.07
CA GLY A 198 -10.35 1.47 6.46
C GLY A 198 -11.11 1.16 5.16
N LEU A 199 -12.44 1.36 5.14
CA LEU A 199 -13.25 1.19 3.92
C LEU A 199 -12.80 2.16 2.82
N ARG A 200 -12.58 3.43 3.17
CA ARG A 200 -12.15 4.46 2.22
C ARG A 200 -10.78 4.13 1.61
N VAL A 201 -9.80 3.81 2.45
CA VAL A 201 -8.42 3.58 2.00
C VAL A 201 -8.31 2.24 1.27
N VAL A 202 -8.74 1.13 1.88
CA VAL A 202 -8.59 -0.22 1.28
C VAL A 202 -9.48 -0.38 0.05
N GLY A 203 -10.73 0.10 0.11
CA GLY A 203 -11.66 0.08 -1.03
C GLY A 203 -11.19 0.98 -2.17
N GLY A 204 -10.72 2.18 -1.84
CA GLY A 204 -10.17 3.13 -2.82
C GLY A 204 -8.95 2.57 -3.54
N GLU A 205 -7.98 2.00 -2.80
CA GLU A 205 -6.78 1.40 -3.41
C GLU A 205 -7.09 0.14 -4.23
N LEU A 206 -8.09 -0.65 -3.83
CA LEU A 206 -8.54 -1.79 -4.65
C LEU A 206 -9.10 -1.31 -6.00
N LEU A 207 -9.95 -0.29 -5.99
CA LEU A 207 -10.51 0.29 -7.22
C LEU A 207 -9.42 0.93 -8.09
N ALA A 208 -8.51 1.69 -7.48
CA ALA A 208 -7.38 2.30 -8.18
C ALA A 208 -6.46 1.24 -8.80
N LEU A 209 -6.16 0.16 -8.07
CA LEU A 209 -5.36 -0.95 -8.60
C LEU A 209 -6.06 -1.62 -9.78
N LEU A 210 -7.38 -1.87 -9.70
CA LEU A 210 -8.14 -2.46 -10.80
C LEU A 210 -8.15 -1.54 -12.03
N HIS A 211 -8.32 -0.23 -11.84
CA HIS A 211 -8.22 0.76 -12.91
C HIS A 211 -6.83 0.72 -13.56
N ASP A 212 -5.78 0.80 -12.76
CA ASP A 212 -4.40 0.82 -13.26
C ASP A 212 -3.96 -0.55 -13.82
N ALA A 213 -4.59 -1.66 -13.43
CA ALA A 213 -4.26 -2.98 -13.96
C ALA A 213 -4.75 -3.21 -15.40
N VAL A 214 -5.76 -2.46 -15.85
CA VAL A 214 -6.26 -2.53 -17.23
C VAL A 214 -5.30 -1.76 -18.16
N PRO A 215 -4.65 -2.40 -19.13
CA PRO A 215 -3.91 -1.68 -20.16
C PRO A 215 -4.90 -0.94 -21.06
N PHE A 216 -4.72 0.36 -21.21
CA PHE A 216 -5.41 1.15 -22.24
C PHE A 216 -4.66 1.07 -23.55
#